data_d748e45a0e610c94e0520b5bfca15a5f
#
_entry.id   d748e45a0e610c94e0520b5bfca15a5f
#
_cell.length_a   1.000
_cell.length_b   1.000
_cell.length_c   1.000
_cell.angle_alpha   90.00
_cell.angle_beta   90.00
_cell.angle_gamma   90.00
#
_symmetry.space_group_name_H-M   'P 1'
#
loop_
_entity.id
_entity.type
_entity.pdbx_description
1 polymer ?
#
loop_
_entity_poly.entity_id
_entity_poly.type
_entity_poly.pdbx_seq_one_letter_code
_entity_poly.pdbx_strand_id
1 'polypeptide(L)'
;MKVKIFADLHNHTTASDGDFPPEKLVKRAKELGIKALGISDHDTLDGLPEAIAAADNNNIQVIPGVEVSIRFKRPYFTGTLHLLCYFSRERLADETFVREFESVLTRGRGENLVRDRVKQINLHFGPEGESPLLKRDLVFQDIADYSTHATRRHFALALAEKLGIKDPEVINGIIGNKSPAYLPSGIGLDQVATLIQELKLTAVLAHPAAGSFPGKGHYKEVLPPIDVVEKILPEFLDAGIEGIEVYYPGHTEEHRQVLLSWAEIHGLFVTGGSDCHDAIERPPGVSGISESEFTIFKEAIS
;
A
#
# COMPACT_ATOMS: atom_id res chain seq x y z
N MET A 1 13.15 17.10 20.09
CA MET A 1 11.77 17.60 19.83
C MET A 1 11.17 16.68 18.77
N LYS A 2 9.94 16.19 18.94
CA LYS A 2 9.27 15.49 17.86
C LYS A 2 9.06 16.49 16.72
N VAL A 3 9.50 16.14 15.50
CA VAL A 3 9.24 16.94 14.31
C VAL A 3 7.71 17.03 14.15
N LYS A 4 7.21 18.24 13.99
CA LYS A 4 5.77 18.45 13.77
C LYS A 4 5.45 17.93 12.36
N ILE A 5 4.60 16.93 12.28
CA ILE A 5 4.12 16.40 11.00
C ILE A 5 3.32 17.50 10.31
N PHE A 6 3.76 17.90 9.12
CA PHE A 6 3.04 18.84 8.25
C PHE A 6 2.17 18.08 7.27
N ALA A 7 2.72 17.04 6.64
CA ALA A 7 2.01 16.19 5.71
C ALA A 7 2.17 14.72 6.09
N ASP A 8 1.08 13.97 5.97
CA ASP A 8 1.02 12.51 6.08
C ASP A 8 0.59 12.00 4.70
N LEU A 9 1.57 11.45 3.94
CA LEU A 9 1.38 11.21 2.52
C LEU A 9 0.91 9.78 2.17
N HIS A 10 0.85 8.86 3.15
CA HIS A 10 0.50 7.47 2.89
C HIS A 10 -0.66 7.05 3.81
N ASN A 11 -1.85 6.93 3.24
CA ASN A 11 -3.03 6.54 3.99
C ASN A 11 -4.04 5.80 3.12
N HIS A 12 -4.74 4.83 3.73
CA HIS A 12 -5.77 4.00 3.11
C HIS A 12 -7.16 4.35 3.65
N THR A 13 -8.16 4.17 2.79
CA THR A 13 -9.57 4.37 3.11
C THR A 13 -10.36 3.08 2.92
N THR A 14 -11.68 3.13 3.19
CA THR A 14 -12.58 2.01 2.88
C THR A 14 -12.73 1.72 1.39
N ALA A 15 -12.13 2.52 0.52
CA ALA A 15 -12.05 2.22 -0.91
C ALA A 15 -11.07 1.06 -1.19
N SER A 16 -10.07 0.83 -0.32
CA SER A 16 -9.22 -0.36 -0.34
C SER A 16 -9.38 -1.20 0.92
N ASP A 17 -8.52 -1.02 1.91
CA ASP A 17 -8.50 -1.83 3.14
C ASP A 17 -8.29 -1.03 4.43
N GLY A 18 -8.45 0.29 4.38
CA GLY A 18 -8.57 1.13 5.55
C GLY A 18 -9.96 1.04 6.21
N ASP A 19 -10.02 1.32 7.50
CA ASP A 19 -11.28 1.34 8.27
C ASP A 19 -12.01 2.69 8.19
N PHE A 20 -11.32 3.74 7.76
CA PHE A 20 -11.92 5.07 7.65
C PHE A 20 -12.54 5.31 6.28
N PRO A 21 -13.83 5.70 6.19
CA PRO A 21 -14.34 6.34 4.99
C PRO A 21 -13.49 7.58 4.64
N PRO A 22 -13.29 7.91 3.34
CA PRO A 22 -12.43 9.00 2.91
C PRO A 22 -12.72 10.32 3.62
N GLU A 23 -13.99 10.72 3.74
CA GLU A 23 -14.41 11.93 4.45
C GLU A 23 -13.98 11.94 5.93
N LYS A 24 -14.11 10.80 6.61
CA LYS A 24 -13.73 10.70 8.03
C LYS A 24 -12.23 10.78 8.24
N LEU A 25 -11.45 10.17 7.35
CA LEU A 25 -9.99 10.24 7.39
C LEU A 25 -9.50 11.68 7.23
N VAL A 26 -10.06 12.42 6.26
CA VAL A 26 -9.75 13.84 6.02
C VAL A 26 -10.09 14.69 7.25
N LYS A 27 -11.26 14.50 7.86
CA LYS A 27 -11.65 15.20 9.09
C LYS A 27 -10.68 14.88 10.24
N ARG A 28 -10.30 13.61 10.38
CA ARG A 28 -9.36 13.18 11.41
C ARG A 28 -7.98 13.80 11.24
N ALA A 29 -7.45 13.86 10.01
CA ALA A 29 -6.19 14.52 9.70
C ALA A 29 -6.22 16.02 10.08
N LYS A 30 -7.31 16.70 9.78
CA LYS A 30 -7.51 18.11 10.19
C LYS A 30 -7.49 18.29 11.72
N GLU A 31 -8.20 17.42 12.47
CA GLU A 31 -8.21 17.44 13.94
C GLU A 31 -6.80 17.26 14.51
N LEU A 32 -5.96 16.45 13.88
CA LEU A 32 -4.57 16.23 14.25
C LEU A 32 -3.64 17.40 13.85
N GLY A 33 -4.16 18.37 13.11
CA GLY A 33 -3.42 19.56 12.69
C GLY A 33 -2.55 19.35 11.46
N ILE A 34 -2.71 18.22 10.75
CA ILE A 34 -2.06 17.91 9.47
C ILE A 34 -2.55 18.90 8.42
N LYS A 35 -1.65 19.35 7.55
CA LYS A 35 -1.94 20.35 6.52
C LYS A 35 -2.14 19.73 5.14
N ALA A 36 -1.45 18.62 4.87
CA ALA A 36 -1.62 17.86 3.63
C ALA A 36 -1.75 16.36 3.94
N LEU A 37 -2.69 15.70 3.29
CA LEU A 37 -2.98 14.28 3.47
C LEU A 37 -2.92 13.57 2.13
N GLY A 38 -2.03 12.60 1.98
CA GLY A 38 -2.03 11.67 0.85
C GLY A 38 -3.12 10.63 1.02
N ILE A 39 -3.93 10.44 0.00
CA ILE A 39 -4.85 9.30 -0.11
C ILE A 39 -4.28 8.39 -1.18
N SER A 40 -3.89 7.18 -0.78
CA SER A 40 -3.12 6.24 -1.60
C SER A 40 -3.67 4.82 -1.50
N ASP A 41 -4.97 4.66 -1.67
CA ASP A 41 -5.63 3.36 -1.63
C ASP A 41 -4.97 2.33 -2.56
N HIS A 42 -4.91 1.08 -2.14
CA HIS A 42 -4.32 0.00 -2.93
C HIS A 42 -5.02 -0.21 -4.26
N ASP A 43 -4.31 0.03 -5.35
CA ASP A 43 -4.69 -0.28 -6.74
C ASP A 43 -6.08 0.26 -7.15
N THR A 44 -6.52 1.38 -6.57
CA THR A 44 -7.81 2.03 -6.91
C THR A 44 -7.77 3.56 -6.76
N LEU A 45 -8.62 4.25 -7.52
CA LEU A 45 -8.86 5.69 -7.42
C LEU A 45 -10.17 6.01 -6.69
N ASP A 46 -10.95 5.01 -6.28
CA ASP A 46 -12.35 5.14 -5.84
C ASP A 46 -12.52 6.06 -4.60
N GLY A 47 -11.54 6.10 -3.69
CA GLY A 47 -11.59 6.94 -2.49
C GLY A 47 -11.33 8.43 -2.73
N LEU A 48 -10.73 8.77 -3.87
CA LEU A 48 -10.25 10.13 -4.13
C LEU A 48 -11.35 11.18 -4.29
N PRO A 49 -12.46 10.93 -5.04
CA PRO A 49 -13.50 11.93 -5.21
C PRO A 49 -14.12 12.38 -3.88
N GLU A 50 -14.42 11.45 -2.99
CA GLU A 50 -14.99 11.74 -1.66
C GLU A 50 -13.97 12.46 -0.76
N ALA A 51 -12.70 12.01 -0.75
CA ALA A 51 -11.65 12.64 0.03
C ALA A 51 -11.40 14.10 -0.40
N ILE A 52 -11.39 14.36 -1.70
CA ILE A 52 -11.19 15.71 -2.27
C ILE A 52 -12.37 16.63 -1.90
N ALA A 53 -13.60 16.15 -2.04
CA ALA A 53 -14.78 16.93 -1.66
C ALA A 53 -14.77 17.26 -0.15
N ALA A 54 -14.35 16.32 0.68
CA ALA A 54 -14.19 16.55 2.11
C ALA A 54 -13.06 17.55 2.42
N ALA A 55 -11.95 17.51 1.68
CA ALA A 55 -10.82 18.42 1.85
C ALA A 55 -11.20 19.89 1.58
N ASP A 56 -11.96 20.15 0.52
CA ASP A 56 -12.46 21.49 0.17
C ASP A 56 -13.29 22.07 1.32
N ASN A 57 -14.13 21.26 1.95
CA ASN A 57 -14.97 21.68 3.08
C ASN A 57 -14.20 21.85 4.40
N ASN A 58 -13.00 21.30 4.51
CA ASN A 58 -12.23 21.27 5.73
C ASN A 58 -10.96 22.12 5.71
N ASN A 59 -10.63 22.78 4.61
CA ASN A 59 -9.41 23.57 4.42
C ASN A 59 -8.13 22.77 4.78
N ILE A 60 -8.03 21.56 4.25
CA ILE A 60 -6.86 20.70 4.26
C ILE A 60 -6.54 20.31 2.82
N GLN A 61 -5.27 20.16 2.48
CA GLN A 61 -4.88 19.71 1.14
C GLN A 61 -4.93 18.18 1.07
N VAL A 62 -5.69 17.61 0.14
CA VAL A 62 -5.58 16.19 -0.23
C VAL A 62 -4.64 16.08 -1.42
N ILE A 63 -3.68 15.15 -1.32
CA ILE A 63 -2.76 14.77 -2.38
C ILE A 63 -3.27 13.46 -2.96
N PRO A 64 -3.73 13.45 -4.22
CA PRO A 64 -4.17 12.23 -4.87
C PRO A 64 -2.99 11.30 -5.16
N GLY A 65 -3.16 10.04 -4.83
CA GLY A 65 -2.20 8.99 -5.10
C GLY A 65 -2.86 7.61 -5.14
N VAL A 66 -2.08 6.64 -5.52
CA VAL A 66 -2.43 5.21 -5.46
C VAL A 66 -1.21 4.45 -4.97
N GLU A 67 -1.39 3.54 -4.03
CA GLU A 67 -0.35 2.57 -3.70
C GLU A 67 -0.46 1.39 -4.67
N VAL A 68 0.40 1.40 -5.68
CA VAL A 68 0.42 0.41 -6.75
C VAL A 68 1.17 -0.83 -6.30
N SER A 69 0.49 -1.98 -6.32
CA SER A 69 1.08 -3.28 -6.02
C SER A 69 1.91 -3.79 -7.19
N ILE A 70 3.17 -4.17 -6.94
CA ILE A 70 4.10 -4.68 -7.94
C ILE A 70 4.50 -6.09 -7.60
N ARG A 71 4.22 -7.00 -8.51
CA ARG A 71 4.55 -8.41 -8.37
C ARG A 71 5.98 -8.69 -8.79
N PHE A 72 6.73 -9.28 -7.86
CA PHE A 72 8.09 -9.76 -8.09
C PHE A 72 8.17 -11.28 -8.06
N LYS A 73 8.95 -11.82 -9.00
CA LYS A 73 9.39 -13.21 -8.96
C LYS A 73 10.87 -13.23 -9.36
N ARG A 74 11.72 -13.32 -8.36
CA ARG A 74 13.19 -13.41 -8.51
C ARG A 74 13.68 -14.64 -7.76
N PRO A 75 14.85 -15.22 -8.05
CA PRO A 75 15.39 -16.38 -7.34
C PRO A 75 15.52 -16.17 -5.83
N TYR A 76 15.71 -14.93 -5.40
CA TYR A 76 15.91 -14.54 -3.99
C TYR A 76 14.68 -13.92 -3.33
N PHE A 77 13.63 -13.61 -4.11
CA PHE A 77 12.39 -13.02 -3.58
C PHE A 77 11.19 -13.28 -4.50
N THR A 78 10.10 -13.78 -3.93
CA THR A 78 8.78 -13.81 -4.56
C THR A 78 7.79 -13.12 -3.65
N GLY A 79 7.11 -12.10 -4.14
CA GLY A 79 6.15 -11.33 -3.34
C GLY A 79 5.66 -10.09 -4.05
N THR A 80 5.10 -9.18 -3.28
CA THR A 80 4.62 -7.88 -3.73
C THR A 80 5.43 -6.80 -3.03
N LEU A 81 5.85 -5.78 -3.76
CA LEU A 81 6.34 -4.50 -3.29
C LEU A 81 5.41 -3.39 -3.76
N HIS A 82 5.52 -2.20 -3.20
CA HIS A 82 4.60 -1.11 -3.49
C HIS A 82 5.31 0.15 -3.96
N LEU A 83 4.65 0.89 -4.86
CA LEU A 83 5.00 2.27 -5.21
C LEU A 83 3.81 3.17 -4.91
N LEU A 84 4.08 4.29 -4.23
CA LEU A 84 3.14 5.38 -4.12
C LEU A 84 3.24 6.22 -5.39
N CYS A 85 2.19 6.21 -6.19
CA CYS A 85 2.11 6.96 -7.44
C CYS A 85 1.21 8.18 -7.25
N TYR A 86 1.81 9.37 -7.16
CA TYR A 86 1.07 10.63 -6.97
C TYR A 86 0.89 11.38 -8.28
N PHE A 87 -0.13 12.24 -8.29
CA PHE A 87 -0.44 13.09 -9.44
C PHE A 87 -1.22 14.34 -9.01
N SER A 88 -1.31 15.34 -9.90
CA SER A 88 -2.05 16.54 -9.60
C SER A 88 -3.56 16.30 -9.59
N ARG A 89 -4.27 17.00 -8.70
CA ARG A 89 -5.73 16.85 -8.50
C ARG A 89 -6.53 17.04 -9.81
N GLU A 90 -6.06 17.93 -10.67
CA GLU A 90 -6.70 18.27 -11.92
C GLU A 90 -6.80 17.08 -12.88
N ARG A 91 -5.89 16.09 -12.75
CA ARG A 91 -5.87 14.88 -13.57
C ARG A 91 -7.11 14.01 -13.37
N LEU A 92 -7.77 14.09 -12.23
CA LEU A 92 -9.02 13.36 -11.98
C LEU A 92 -10.21 13.84 -12.82
N ALA A 93 -10.12 15.04 -13.41
CA ALA A 93 -11.10 15.54 -14.36
C ALA A 93 -10.85 15.03 -15.80
N ASP A 94 -9.72 14.41 -16.07
CA ASP A 94 -9.40 13.78 -17.35
C ASP A 94 -9.87 12.33 -17.36
N GLU A 95 -11.01 12.06 -17.98
CA GLU A 95 -11.58 10.71 -18.08
C GLU A 95 -10.64 9.71 -18.78
N THR A 96 -9.76 10.18 -19.66
CA THR A 96 -8.78 9.31 -20.34
C THR A 96 -7.71 8.87 -19.36
N PHE A 97 -7.17 9.80 -18.56
CA PHE A 97 -6.22 9.48 -17.48
C PHE A 97 -6.80 8.46 -16.50
N VAL A 98 -8.01 8.71 -15.98
CA VAL A 98 -8.66 7.81 -15.02
C VAL A 98 -8.84 6.42 -15.61
N ARG A 99 -9.45 6.32 -16.81
CA ARG A 99 -9.69 5.04 -17.49
C ARG A 99 -8.38 4.27 -17.78
N GLU A 100 -7.33 4.94 -18.25
CA GLU A 100 -6.05 4.30 -18.55
C GLU A 100 -5.39 3.78 -17.27
N PHE A 101 -5.37 4.59 -16.21
CA PHE A 101 -4.82 4.18 -14.93
C PHE A 101 -5.55 2.96 -14.37
N GLU A 102 -6.88 3.01 -14.23
CA GLU A 102 -7.69 1.90 -13.74
C GLU A 102 -7.55 0.63 -14.58
N SER A 103 -7.46 0.77 -15.91
CA SER A 103 -7.28 -0.38 -16.81
C SER A 103 -6.00 -1.17 -16.54
N VAL A 104 -4.97 -0.51 -16.03
CA VAL A 104 -3.70 -1.16 -15.66
C VAL A 104 -3.78 -1.75 -14.25
N LEU A 105 -4.30 -0.99 -13.28
CA LEU A 105 -4.41 -1.42 -11.88
C LEU A 105 -5.23 -2.72 -11.75
N THR A 106 -6.36 -2.82 -12.44
CA THR A 106 -7.24 -3.98 -12.41
C THR A 106 -6.61 -5.28 -12.94
N ARG A 107 -5.50 -5.19 -13.71
CA ARG A 107 -4.77 -6.38 -14.19
C ARG A 107 -4.03 -7.13 -13.07
N GLY A 108 -3.65 -6.42 -12.01
CA GLY A 108 -2.87 -6.96 -10.90
C GLY A 108 -3.71 -7.38 -9.69
N ARG A 109 -4.96 -6.97 -9.65
CA ARG A 109 -5.90 -7.17 -8.55
C ARG A 109 -7.32 -7.36 -9.11
N GLY A 110 -8.26 -7.74 -8.27
CA GLY A 110 -9.67 -7.86 -8.65
C GLY A 110 -10.20 -9.28 -8.53
N GLU A 111 -11.41 -9.50 -9.04
CA GLU A 111 -12.17 -10.72 -8.83
C GLU A 111 -11.44 -12.00 -9.25
N ASN A 112 -10.74 -12.00 -10.37
CA ASN A 112 -10.03 -13.18 -10.85
C ASN A 112 -8.93 -13.62 -9.88
N LEU A 113 -8.13 -12.67 -9.36
CA LEU A 113 -7.10 -12.98 -8.37
C LEU A 113 -7.71 -13.50 -7.07
N VAL A 114 -8.85 -12.95 -6.63
CA VAL A 114 -9.56 -13.45 -5.44
C VAL A 114 -10.01 -14.89 -5.65
N ARG A 115 -10.63 -15.20 -6.80
CA ARG A 115 -11.06 -16.56 -7.14
C ARG A 115 -9.90 -17.55 -7.21
N ASP A 116 -8.80 -17.14 -7.82
CA ASP A 116 -7.59 -17.98 -7.90
C ASP A 116 -6.98 -18.23 -6.52
N ARG A 117 -6.89 -17.22 -5.66
CA ARG A 117 -6.43 -17.37 -4.27
C ARG A 117 -7.35 -18.30 -3.47
N VAL A 118 -8.66 -18.12 -3.55
CA VAL A 118 -9.65 -18.99 -2.91
C VAL A 118 -9.46 -20.45 -3.35
N LYS A 119 -9.28 -20.68 -4.65
CA LYS A 119 -9.00 -22.00 -5.21
C LYS A 119 -7.71 -22.60 -4.64
N GLN A 120 -6.62 -21.84 -4.57
CA GLN A 120 -5.35 -22.31 -4.03
C GLN A 120 -5.45 -22.60 -2.53
N ILE A 121 -6.11 -21.74 -1.76
CA ILE A 121 -6.33 -21.95 -0.33
C ILE A 121 -7.11 -23.25 -0.09
N ASN A 122 -8.17 -23.51 -0.84
CA ASN A 122 -8.96 -24.74 -0.69
C ASN A 122 -8.19 -25.98 -1.12
N LEU A 123 -7.40 -25.88 -2.21
CA LEU A 123 -6.56 -27.00 -2.68
C LEU A 123 -5.57 -27.46 -1.60
N HIS A 124 -5.00 -26.53 -0.85
CA HIS A 124 -4.02 -26.87 0.17
C HIS A 124 -4.63 -27.06 1.57
N PHE A 125 -5.60 -26.23 1.94
CA PHE A 125 -6.10 -26.13 3.32
C PHE A 125 -7.59 -26.41 3.49
N GLY A 126 -8.34 -26.60 2.41
CA GLY A 126 -9.75 -26.99 2.43
C GLY A 126 -9.97 -28.36 3.10
N PRO A 127 -11.22 -28.74 3.39
CA PRO A 127 -11.52 -30.02 4.06
C PRO A 127 -10.95 -31.26 3.35
N GLU A 128 -10.85 -31.21 2.03
CA GLU A 128 -10.27 -32.26 1.17
C GLU A 128 -8.88 -31.86 0.61
N GLY A 129 -8.26 -30.82 1.18
CA GLY A 129 -6.96 -30.31 0.73
C GLY A 129 -5.78 -31.15 1.20
N GLU A 130 -4.57 -30.80 0.73
CA GLU A 130 -3.33 -31.51 1.05
C GLU A 130 -2.98 -31.47 2.56
N SER A 131 -3.34 -30.39 3.24
CA SER A 131 -3.09 -30.17 4.68
C SER A 131 -4.32 -29.50 5.31
N PRO A 132 -5.42 -30.22 5.53
CA PRO A 132 -6.70 -29.65 5.93
C PRO A 132 -6.63 -28.84 7.22
N LEU A 133 -7.02 -27.56 7.16
CA LEU A 133 -7.12 -26.65 8.30
C LEU A 133 -8.51 -26.00 8.37
N LEU A 134 -9.20 -25.87 7.23
CA LEU A 134 -10.52 -25.25 7.14
C LEU A 134 -11.59 -26.30 7.39
N LYS A 135 -12.65 -25.94 8.14
CA LYS A 135 -13.81 -26.80 8.39
C LYS A 135 -14.78 -26.87 7.22
N ARG A 136 -14.72 -25.89 6.32
CA ARG A 136 -15.42 -25.81 5.04
C ARG A 136 -14.54 -25.10 4.04
N ASP A 137 -14.87 -25.23 2.78
CA ASP A 137 -14.22 -24.42 1.74
C ASP A 137 -14.45 -22.93 1.96
N LEU A 138 -13.40 -22.14 1.72
CA LEU A 138 -13.50 -20.72 1.53
C LEU A 138 -14.19 -20.44 0.19
N VAL A 139 -15.14 -19.54 0.14
CA VAL A 139 -15.84 -19.17 -1.10
C VAL A 139 -15.56 -17.71 -1.46
N PHE A 140 -15.68 -17.37 -2.75
CA PHE A 140 -15.46 -16.01 -3.23
C PHE A 140 -16.23 -14.96 -2.42
N GLN A 141 -17.51 -15.26 -2.09
CA GLN A 141 -18.36 -14.33 -1.34
C GLN A 141 -17.86 -14.04 0.07
N ASP A 142 -17.12 -14.97 0.70
CA ASP A 142 -16.52 -14.73 2.03
C ASP A 142 -15.54 -13.53 1.99
N ILE A 143 -14.91 -13.30 0.85
CA ILE A 143 -13.96 -12.19 0.64
C ILE A 143 -14.69 -10.96 0.08
N ALA A 144 -15.56 -11.16 -0.91
CA ALA A 144 -16.27 -10.08 -1.59
C ALA A 144 -17.19 -9.26 -0.67
N ASP A 145 -17.65 -9.85 0.44
CA ASP A 145 -18.45 -9.15 1.45
C ASP A 145 -17.66 -8.04 2.17
N TYR A 146 -16.32 -8.10 2.16
CA TYR A 146 -15.46 -7.05 2.75
C TYR A 146 -15.06 -6.00 1.72
N SER A 147 -14.67 -6.41 0.50
CA SER A 147 -14.24 -5.46 -0.53
C SER A 147 -14.22 -6.10 -1.91
N THR A 148 -14.54 -5.31 -2.93
CA THR A 148 -14.32 -5.65 -4.35
C THR A 148 -12.85 -5.51 -4.76
N HIS A 149 -12.06 -4.74 -4.00
CA HIS A 149 -10.61 -4.56 -4.15
C HIS A 149 -9.85 -5.30 -3.04
N ALA A 150 -10.13 -6.61 -2.90
CA ALA A 150 -9.67 -7.41 -1.77
C ALA A 150 -8.15 -7.51 -1.67
N THR A 151 -7.62 -7.05 -0.54
CA THR A 151 -6.23 -7.21 -0.12
C THR A 151 -6.05 -8.46 0.73
N ARG A 152 -4.82 -8.73 1.17
CA ARG A 152 -4.54 -9.82 2.12
C ARG A 152 -5.26 -9.62 3.46
N ARG A 153 -5.46 -8.36 3.89
CA ARG A 153 -6.21 -8.03 5.12
C ARG A 153 -7.63 -8.62 5.06
N HIS A 154 -8.33 -8.50 3.94
CA HIS A 154 -9.68 -9.06 3.77
C HIS A 154 -9.71 -10.59 3.85
N PHE A 155 -8.67 -11.26 3.32
CA PHE A 155 -8.53 -12.71 3.50
C PHE A 155 -8.30 -13.08 4.97
N ALA A 156 -7.48 -12.32 5.71
CA ALA A 156 -7.27 -12.53 7.13
C ALA A 156 -8.57 -12.36 7.92
N LEU A 157 -9.35 -11.31 7.63
CA LEU A 157 -10.67 -11.07 8.25
C LEU A 157 -11.63 -12.22 7.95
N ALA A 158 -11.73 -12.67 6.70
CA ALA A 158 -12.60 -13.78 6.33
C ALA A 158 -12.23 -15.09 7.05
N LEU A 159 -10.94 -15.40 7.13
CA LEU A 159 -10.45 -16.57 7.88
C LEU A 159 -10.80 -16.47 9.37
N ALA A 160 -10.65 -15.29 9.96
CA ALA A 160 -10.91 -15.07 11.38
C ALA A 160 -12.42 -15.09 11.71
N GLU A 161 -13.22 -14.31 10.99
CA GLU A 161 -14.61 -14.04 11.33
C GLU A 161 -15.57 -15.06 10.76
N LYS A 162 -15.33 -15.54 9.52
CA LYS A 162 -16.27 -16.47 8.85
C LYS A 162 -15.86 -17.93 8.96
N LEU A 163 -14.55 -18.23 9.08
CA LEU A 163 -14.05 -19.58 9.22
C LEU A 163 -13.55 -19.92 10.65
N GLY A 164 -13.48 -18.91 11.54
CA GLY A 164 -13.16 -19.10 12.96
C GLY A 164 -11.67 -19.35 13.26
N ILE A 165 -10.78 -19.06 12.32
CA ILE A 165 -9.32 -19.20 12.51
C ILE A 165 -8.79 -17.89 13.10
N LYS A 166 -8.57 -17.86 14.41
CA LYS A 166 -8.19 -16.62 15.13
C LYS A 166 -6.69 -16.49 15.39
N ASP A 167 -5.93 -17.56 15.21
CA ASP A 167 -4.49 -17.55 15.41
C ASP A 167 -3.79 -16.84 14.25
N PRO A 168 -3.10 -15.69 14.48
CA PRO A 168 -2.42 -14.95 13.43
C PRO A 168 -1.30 -15.75 12.74
N GLU A 169 -0.64 -16.69 13.45
CA GLU A 169 0.41 -17.53 12.86
C GLU A 169 -0.20 -18.55 11.88
N VAL A 170 -1.36 -19.13 12.22
CA VAL A 170 -2.11 -20.02 11.32
C VAL A 170 -2.61 -19.23 10.11
N ILE A 171 -3.21 -18.05 10.30
CA ILE A 171 -3.65 -17.18 9.21
C ILE A 171 -2.49 -16.89 8.28
N ASN A 172 -1.34 -16.48 8.82
CA ASN A 172 -0.15 -16.18 8.02
C ASN A 172 0.41 -17.43 7.32
N GLY A 173 0.27 -18.61 7.92
CA GLY A 173 0.60 -19.89 7.28
C GLY A 173 -0.27 -20.17 6.05
N ILE A 174 -1.54 -19.74 6.05
CA ILE A 174 -2.48 -19.91 4.93
C ILE A 174 -2.26 -18.87 3.82
N ILE A 175 -2.07 -17.59 4.17
CA ILE A 175 -2.08 -16.47 3.18
C ILE A 175 -0.76 -15.73 3.04
N GLY A 176 0.27 -16.09 3.82
CA GLY A 176 1.58 -15.44 3.78
C GLY A 176 2.44 -15.91 2.60
N ASN A 177 3.53 -15.20 2.32
CA ASN A 177 4.40 -15.45 1.15
C ASN A 177 5.06 -16.84 1.14
N LYS A 178 5.15 -17.49 2.29
CA LYS A 178 5.68 -18.87 2.42
C LYS A 178 4.60 -19.94 2.30
N SER A 179 3.35 -19.54 2.19
CA SER A 179 2.23 -20.48 2.00
C SER A 179 2.31 -21.14 0.64
N PRO A 180 2.04 -22.45 0.53
CA PRO A 180 1.89 -23.10 -0.78
C PRO A 180 0.72 -22.55 -1.60
N ALA A 181 -0.27 -21.94 -0.94
CA ALA A 181 -1.42 -21.29 -1.57
C ALA A 181 -1.15 -19.83 -2.01
N TYR A 182 0.06 -19.31 -1.77
CA TYR A 182 0.36 -17.90 -2.01
C TYR A 182 0.37 -17.54 -3.50
N LEU A 183 -0.44 -16.56 -3.86
CA LEU A 183 -0.41 -15.89 -5.15
C LEU A 183 -0.16 -14.39 -4.93
N PRO A 184 0.97 -13.83 -5.41
CA PRO A 184 1.27 -12.41 -5.28
C PRO A 184 0.25 -11.55 -6.04
N SER A 185 -0.13 -10.42 -5.46
CA SER A 185 -0.90 -9.37 -6.14
C SER A 185 0.02 -8.45 -6.94
N GLY A 186 -0.59 -7.64 -7.79
CA GLY A 186 0.08 -6.57 -8.49
C GLY A 186 0.38 -6.87 -9.95
N ILE A 187 0.82 -5.83 -10.63
CA ILE A 187 1.27 -5.82 -12.03
C ILE A 187 2.80 -6.02 -12.11
N GLY A 188 3.34 -6.21 -13.30
CA GLY A 188 4.79 -6.26 -13.50
C GLY A 188 5.43 -4.88 -13.36
N LEU A 189 6.71 -4.83 -12.99
CA LEU A 189 7.44 -3.56 -12.85
C LEU A 189 7.57 -2.83 -14.19
N ASP A 190 7.69 -3.57 -15.31
CA ASP A 190 7.66 -3.03 -16.66
C ASP A 190 6.35 -2.31 -17.00
N GLN A 191 5.23 -2.85 -16.55
CA GLN A 191 3.92 -2.22 -16.72
C GLN A 191 3.80 -0.94 -15.87
N VAL A 192 4.37 -0.96 -14.66
CA VAL A 192 4.39 0.23 -13.79
C VAL A 192 5.31 1.31 -14.37
N ALA A 193 6.49 0.94 -14.88
CA ALA A 193 7.40 1.88 -15.54
C ALA A 193 6.71 2.58 -16.74
N THR A 194 5.99 1.80 -17.56
CA THR A 194 5.19 2.36 -18.66
C THR A 194 4.11 3.31 -18.13
N LEU A 195 3.41 2.92 -17.06
CA LEU A 195 2.35 3.73 -16.46
C LEU A 195 2.89 5.06 -15.92
N ILE A 196 4.03 5.03 -15.21
CA ILE A 196 4.70 6.22 -14.68
C ILE A 196 5.03 7.19 -15.83
N GLN A 197 5.62 6.67 -16.91
CA GLN A 197 6.04 7.48 -18.04
C GLN A 197 4.87 8.05 -18.85
N GLU A 198 3.87 7.23 -19.20
CA GLU A 198 2.75 7.63 -20.05
C GLU A 198 1.79 8.57 -19.31
N LEU A 199 1.53 8.28 -18.04
CA LEU A 199 0.65 9.10 -17.21
C LEU A 199 1.39 10.18 -16.42
N LYS A 200 2.71 10.31 -16.56
CA LYS A 200 3.54 11.30 -15.84
C LYS A 200 3.24 11.30 -14.35
N LEU A 201 3.32 10.12 -13.73
CA LEU A 201 3.11 9.95 -12.31
C LEU A 201 4.41 10.20 -11.55
N THR A 202 4.33 10.85 -10.41
CA THR A 202 5.44 10.95 -9.47
C THR A 202 5.47 9.70 -8.59
N ALA A 203 6.48 8.86 -8.77
CA ALA A 203 6.57 7.56 -8.14
C ALA A 203 7.56 7.55 -6.96
N VAL A 204 7.13 6.98 -5.84
CA VAL A 204 7.87 6.88 -4.59
C VAL A 204 7.94 5.43 -4.14
N LEU A 205 9.12 4.91 -3.81
CA LEU A 205 9.27 3.57 -3.23
C LEU A 205 8.68 3.54 -1.82
N ALA A 206 7.60 2.79 -1.63
CA ALA A 206 6.86 2.71 -0.38
C ALA A 206 7.57 1.82 0.65
N HIS A 207 7.60 2.24 1.90
CA HIS A 207 8.07 1.53 3.11
C HIS A 207 9.18 0.48 2.91
N PRO A 208 10.31 0.82 2.25
CA PRO A 208 11.30 -0.15 1.76
C PRO A 208 11.99 -0.99 2.86
N ALA A 209 11.98 -0.55 4.12
CA ALA A 209 12.57 -1.29 5.22
C ALA A 209 11.55 -1.96 6.17
N ALA A 210 10.24 -1.91 5.85
CA ALA A 210 9.21 -2.48 6.72
C ALA A 210 9.41 -3.98 7.00
N GLY A 211 9.86 -4.76 6.03
CA GLY A 211 10.18 -6.17 6.19
C GLY A 211 11.34 -6.47 7.16
N SER A 212 12.14 -5.47 7.48
CA SER A 212 13.25 -5.55 8.47
C SER A 212 12.86 -5.05 9.86
N PHE A 213 11.60 -4.70 10.10
CA PHE A 213 11.15 -4.25 11.42
C PHE A 213 11.50 -5.28 12.50
N PRO A 214 12.21 -4.92 13.58
CA PRO A 214 12.74 -5.87 14.55
C PRO A 214 11.65 -6.47 15.47
N GLY A 215 10.50 -5.81 15.56
CA GLY A 215 9.39 -6.23 16.41
C GLY A 215 8.53 -7.33 15.78
N LYS A 216 7.55 -7.79 16.57
CA LYS A 216 6.40 -8.54 16.06
C LYS A 216 5.28 -7.52 15.79
N GLY A 217 4.53 -7.72 14.72
CA GLY A 217 3.38 -6.88 14.42
C GLY A 217 3.19 -6.62 12.93
N HIS A 218 2.17 -5.86 12.64
CA HIS A 218 1.71 -5.55 11.29
C HIS A 218 2.73 -4.77 10.43
N TYR A 219 3.65 -3.99 11.04
CA TYR A 219 4.71 -3.30 10.30
C TYR A 219 5.80 -4.25 9.76
N LYS A 220 5.93 -5.46 10.30
CA LYS A 220 6.75 -6.53 9.75
C LYS A 220 5.92 -7.41 8.84
N GLU A 221 5.37 -6.85 7.83
CA GLU A 221 4.55 -7.59 6.88
C GLU A 221 5.38 -8.56 6.05
N VAL A 222 4.75 -9.18 5.07
CA VAL A 222 5.37 -10.09 4.10
C VAL A 222 6.28 -9.40 3.09
N LEU A 223 6.72 -8.20 3.43
CA LEU A 223 7.70 -7.45 2.67
C LEU A 223 9.09 -8.07 2.85
N PRO A 224 9.96 -7.96 1.85
CA PRO A 224 11.32 -8.45 1.97
C PRO A 224 12.14 -7.61 2.95
N PRO A 225 13.20 -8.17 3.53
CA PRO A 225 14.13 -7.39 4.32
C PRO A 225 14.89 -6.38 3.45
N ILE A 226 15.41 -5.32 4.08
CA ILE A 226 16.02 -4.17 3.41
C ILE A 226 17.18 -4.55 2.47
N ASP A 227 17.96 -5.56 2.80
CA ASP A 227 19.05 -6.08 1.95
C ASP A 227 18.56 -6.71 0.64
N VAL A 228 17.34 -7.22 0.63
CA VAL A 228 16.67 -7.68 -0.60
C VAL A 228 16.15 -6.49 -1.39
N VAL A 229 15.58 -5.48 -0.71
CA VAL A 229 15.14 -4.24 -1.37
C VAL A 229 16.31 -3.52 -2.01
N GLU A 230 17.48 -3.47 -1.35
CA GLU A 230 18.70 -2.89 -1.91
C GLU A 230 19.11 -3.54 -3.25
N LYS A 231 18.96 -4.87 -3.36
CA LYS A 231 19.23 -5.59 -4.63
C LYS A 231 18.25 -5.26 -5.74
N ILE A 232 17.02 -4.89 -5.39
CA ILE A 232 15.94 -4.56 -6.34
C ILE A 232 15.94 -3.05 -6.66
N LEU A 233 16.53 -2.23 -5.80
CA LEU A 233 16.52 -0.76 -5.95
C LEU A 233 16.92 -0.27 -7.36
N PRO A 234 17.97 -0.82 -8.02
CA PRO A 234 18.30 -0.42 -9.38
C PRO A 234 17.14 -0.63 -10.37
N GLU A 235 16.33 -1.70 -10.22
CA GLU A 235 15.17 -1.94 -11.09
C GLU A 235 14.10 -0.87 -10.87
N PHE A 236 13.91 -0.37 -9.64
CA PHE A 236 12.98 0.72 -9.35
C PHE A 236 13.48 2.07 -9.88
N LEU A 237 14.79 2.34 -9.79
CA LEU A 237 15.40 3.54 -10.38
C LEU A 237 15.21 3.56 -11.89
N ASP A 238 15.44 2.43 -12.57
CA ASP A 238 15.22 2.27 -14.00
C ASP A 238 13.74 2.40 -14.38
N ALA A 239 12.82 2.03 -13.48
CA ALA A 239 11.39 2.21 -13.65
C ALA A 239 10.92 3.67 -13.46
N GLY A 240 11.79 4.56 -12.99
CA GLY A 240 11.54 5.99 -12.89
C GLY A 240 11.00 6.46 -11.56
N ILE A 241 11.37 5.82 -10.44
CA ILE A 241 11.07 6.41 -9.13
C ILE A 241 11.82 7.73 -8.94
N GLU A 242 11.17 8.71 -8.33
CA GLU A 242 11.72 10.03 -8.04
C GLU A 242 11.86 10.28 -6.53
N GLY A 243 11.23 9.43 -5.70
CA GLY A 243 11.25 9.56 -4.26
C GLY A 243 11.31 8.22 -3.52
N ILE A 244 11.55 8.32 -2.22
CA ILE A 244 11.62 7.18 -1.30
C ILE A 244 10.94 7.52 0.02
N GLU A 245 10.12 6.60 0.53
CA GLU A 245 9.47 6.77 1.83
C GLU A 245 10.46 6.41 2.94
N VAL A 246 10.94 7.43 3.65
CA VAL A 246 11.89 7.31 4.77
C VAL A 246 11.16 7.27 6.09
N TYR A 247 10.20 8.17 6.28
CA TYR A 247 9.47 8.30 7.56
C TYR A 247 8.22 7.44 7.57
N TYR A 248 8.39 6.21 8.02
CA TYR A 248 7.36 5.18 8.14
C TYR A 248 7.40 4.60 9.56
N PRO A 249 6.25 4.25 10.19
CA PRO A 249 6.22 3.76 11.56
C PRO A 249 7.04 2.49 11.79
N GLY A 250 7.13 1.62 10.80
CA GLY A 250 7.93 0.39 10.83
C GLY A 250 9.43 0.58 10.54
N HIS A 251 9.92 1.81 10.34
CA HIS A 251 11.34 2.08 10.13
C HIS A 251 12.03 2.49 11.42
N THR A 252 13.10 1.76 11.80
CA THR A 252 14.00 2.17 12.89
C THR A 252 14.84 3.38 12.47
N GLU A 253 15.56 3.98 13.42
CA GLU A 253 16.47 5.07 13.10
C GLU A 253 17.60 4.62 12.15
N GLU A 254 18.10 3.41 12.33
CA GLU A 254 19.13 2.82 11.45
C GLU A 254 18.59 2.64 10.03
N HIS A 255 17.33 2.17 9.89
CA HIS A 255 16.68 2.10 8.59
C HIS A 255 16.57 3.47 7.91
N ARG A 256 16.17 4.50 8.66
CA ARG A 256 16.06 5.86 8.12
C ARG A 256 17.40 6.39 7.63
N GLN A 257 18.50 6.13 8.35
CA GLN A 257 19.84 6.54 7.93
C GLN A 257 20.24 5.88 6.61
N VAL A 258 19.99 4.57 6.45
CA VAL A 258 20.24 3.86 5.19
C VAL A 258 19.40 4.45 4.05
N LEU A 259 18.10 4.68 4.28
CA LEU A 259 17.20 5.21 3.25
C LEU A 259 17.52 6.66 2.88
N LEU A 260 17.95 7.49 3.84
CA LEU A 260 18.44 8.84 3.56
C LEU A 260 19.73 8.81 2.72
N SER A 261 20.63 7.85 2.99
CA SER A 261 21.82 7.66 2.16
C SER A 261 21.46 7.25 0.73
N TRP A 262 20.46 6.36 0.54
CA TRP A 262 19.98 6.04 -0.80
C TRP A 262 19.35 7.25 -1.50
N ALA A 263 18.56 8.05 -0.77
CA ALA A 263 17.99 9.28 -1.30
C ALA A 263 19.09 10.25 -1.80
N GLU A 264 20.14 10.46 -1.01
CA GLU A 264 21.26 11.33 -1.37
C GLU A 264 22.04 10.80 -2.57
N ILE A 265 22.40 9.50 -2.57
CA ILE A 265 23.19 8.87 -3.64
C ILE A 265 22.46 8.90 -4.98
N HIS A 266 21.14 8.70 -4.97
CA HIS A 266 20.34 8.57 -6.20
C HIS A 266 19.54 9.82 -6.55
N GLY A 267 19.68 10.91 -5.77
CA GLY A 267 18.96 12.16 -6.01
C GLY A 267 17.44 12.05 -5.83
N LEU A 268 16.99 11.16 -4.93
CA LEU A 268 15.57 10.96 -4.64
C LEU A 268 15.08 11.96 -3.59
N PHE A 269 13.88 12.49 -3.75
CA PHE A 269 13.26 13.24 -2.66
C PHE A 269 12.70 12.30 -1.57
N VAL A 270 12.54 12.83 -0.37
CA VAL A 270 12.12 12.08 0.82
C VAL A 270 10.63 12.27 1.06
N THR A 271 9.93 11.18 1.36
CA THR A 271 8.54 11.20 1.82
C THR A 271 8.37 10.47 3.14
N GLY A 272 7.14 10.50 3.64
CA GLY A 272 6.72 9.74 4.81
C GLY A 272 5.22 9.78 4.99
N GLY A 273 4.72 8.73 5.62
CA GLY A 273 3.32 8.58 5.93
C GLY A 273 3.08 7.57 7.03
N SER A 274 1.83 7.53 7.48
CA SER A 274 1.38 6.62 8.56
C SER A 274 1.08 5.22 8.05
N ASP A 275 0.86 5.05 6.75
CA ASP A 275 0.28 3.83 6.19
C ASP A 275 -1.00 3.45 6.98
N CYS A 276 -1.85 4.48 7.16
CA CYS A 276 -3.02 4.37 8.03
C CYS A 276 -4.01 3.37 7.49
N HIS A 277 -4.38 2.39 8.34
CA HIS A 277 -5.43 1.44 8.04
C HIS A 277 -6.55 1.47 9.08
N ASP A 278 -6.27 1.93 10.30
CA ASP A 278 -7.24 1.92 11.40
C ASP A 278 -6.89 2.98 12.47
N ALA A 279 -7.71 3.06 13.51
CA ALA A 279 -7.56 4.05 14.58
C ALA A 279 -6.60 3.61 15.71
N ILE A 280 -6.17 2.35 15.73
CA ILE A 280 -5.50 1.73 16.89
C ILE A 280 -4.09 1.27 16.54
N GLU A 281 -3.97 0.40 15.54
CA GLU A 281 -2.70 -0.22 15.18
C GLU A 281 -1.93 0.63 14.18
N ARG A 282 -2.63 1.25 13.21
CA ARG A 282 -2.07 2.13 12.18
C ARG A 282 -2.86 3.43 12.07
N PRO A 283 -2.87 4.26 13.13
CA PRO A 283 -3.65 5.50 13.11
C PRO A 283 -3.00 6.58 12.22
N PRO A 284 -3.78 7.52 11.65
CA PRO A 284 -3.24 8.61 10.86
C PRO A 284 -2.41 9.57 11.73
N GLY A 285 -1.41 10.21 11.15
CA GLY A 285 -0.61 11.25 11.80
C GLY A 285 0.44 10.73 12.78
N VAL A 286 0.79 9.44 12.74
CA VAL A 286 1.89 8.87 13.55
C VAL A 286 3.23 9.02 12.87
N SER A 287 3.25 9.20 11.56
CA SER A 287 4.41 9.46 10.72
C SER A 287 4.07 10.43 9.60
N GLY A 288 5.09 11.03 8.98
CA GLY A 288 4.92 12.00 7.90
C GLY A 288 6.13 12.90 7.78
N ILE A 289 6.02 13.94 6.98
CA ILE A 289 7.11 14.85 6.64
C ILE A 289 6.88 16.27 7.17
N SER A 290 7.99 17.02 7.23
CA SER A 290 8.01 18.44 7.57
C SER A 290 7.49 19.32 6.42
N GLU A 291 7.28 20.61 6.70
CA GLU A 291 6.85 21.59 5.70
C GLU A 291 7.90 21.77 4.58
N SER A 292 9.19 21.74 4.92
CA SER A 292 10.27 21.86 3.94
C SER A 292 10.34 20.67 2.99
N GLU A 293 10.21 19.45 3.51
CA GLU A 293 10.17 18.23 2.70
C GLU A 293 8.91 18.20 1.83
N PHE A 294 7.78 18.64 2.37
CA PHE A 294 6.54 18.74 1.59
C PHE A 294 6.65 19.76 0.44
N THR A 295 7.39 20.84 0.62
CA THR A 295 7.63 21.82 -0.45
C THR A 295 8.38 21.18 -1.62
N ILE A 296 9.44 20.40 -1.34
CA ILE A 296 10.19 19.66 -2.36
C ILE A 296 9.30 18.63 -3.07
N PHE A 297 8.56 17.83 -2.30
CA PHE A 297 7.61 16.86 -2.84
C PHE A 297 6.55 17.52 -3.76
N LYS A 298 6.02 18.68 -3.34
CA LYS A 298 5.00 19.40 -4.10
C LYS A 298 5.50 19.90 -5.46
N GLU A 299 6.77 20.28 -5.56
CA GLU A 299 7.39 20.67 -6.82
C GLU A 299 7.48 19.47 -7.80
N ALA A 300 7.65 18.26 -7.28
CA ALA A 300 7.74 17.05 -8.09
C ALA A 300 6.38 16.60 -8.66
N ILE A 301 5.26 16.86 -7.96
CA ILE A 301 3.91 16.47 -8.41
C ILE A 301 3.17 17.55 -9.24
N SER A 302 3.80 18.65 -9.56
CA SER A 302 3.20 19.82 -10.26
C SER A 302 3.18 19.68 -11.79
#